data_f66583b6ff5bf2502e5962ee59aafec3
#
_entry.id   f66583b6ff5bf2502e5962ee59aafec3
#
_cell.length_a   1.000
_cell.length_b   1.000
_cell.length_c   1.000
_cell.angle_alpha   90.00
_cell.angle_beta   90.00
_cell.angle_gamma   90.00
#
_symmetry.space_group_name_H-M   'P 1'
#
loop_
_entity.id
_entity.type
_entity.pdbx_description
1 polymer ?
#
loop_
_entity_poly.entity_id
_entity_poly.type
_entity_poly.pdbx_seq_one_letter_code
_entity_poly.pdbx_strand_id
1 'polypeptide(L)'
;MCIAACVNLTPVSRSLTIPQARRVAVRAQRLDRFSNGTPLGLLRHLGAVQIDSVNVVARAHYLPFFSRLACTKTDVDRLFQGPSTTEYWAHEASLLTTADRDLFAWRMRGWREHAWGNDLRGADEYPG
;
A
#
# COMPACT_ATOMS: atom_id res chain seq x y z
N MET A 1 -1.20 8.96 39.27
CA MET A 1 -2.60 8.49 39.25
C MET A 1 -3.24 9.04 38.00
N CYS A 2 -3.17 8.27 36.89
CA CYS A 2 -3.66 8.69 35.58
C CYS A 2 -5.09 8.17 35.42
N ILE A 3 -6.05 9.11 35.37
CA ILE A 3 -7.46 8.80 35.10
C ILE A 3 -7.60 8.69 33.60
N ALA A 4 -7.67 7.44 33.11
CA ALA A 4 -8.05 7.19 31.71
C ALA A 4 -9.54 7.54 31.56
N ALA A 5 -9.81 8.67 30.91
CA ALA A 5 -11.17 8.99 30.49
C ALA A 5 -11.59 8.00 29.40
N CYS A 6 -12.42 7.02 29.77
CA CYS A 6 -13.11 6.18 28.82
C CYS A 6 -14.06 7.06 27.99
N VAL A 7 -13.66 7.38 26.75
CA VAL A 7 -14.58 7.97 25.79
C VAL A 7 -15.59 6.91 25.40
N ASN A 8 -16.82 7.05 25.88
CA ASN A 8 -17.96 6.21 25.46
C ASN A 8 -18.30 6.55 23.99
N LEU A 9 -17.65 5.85 23.07
CA LEU A 9 -18.01 5.90 21.64
C LEU A 9 -19.27 5.07 21.46
N THR A 10 -20.43 5.69 21.56
CA THR A 10 -21.68 5.08 21.05
C THR A 10 -21.51 4.84 19.54
N PRO A 11 -21.62 3.60 19.06
CA PRO A 11 -21.51 3.35 17.64
C PRO A 11 -22.69 4.00 16.92
N VAL A 12 -22.42 5.07 16.17
CA VAL A 12 -23.42 5.64 15.26
C VAL A 12 -23.54 4.69 14.08
N SER A 13 -24.47 3.74 14.18
CA SER A 13 -24.81 2.85 13.06
C SER A 13 -25.51 3.68 11.99
N ARG A 14 -24.73 4.12 10.98
CA ARG A 14 -25.28 4.72 9.75
C ARG A 14 -25.38 3.64 8.70
N SER A 15 -26.60 3.23 8.36
CA SER A 15 -26.83 2.36 7.21
C SER A 15 -26.66 3.16 5.90
N LEU A 16 -25.99 2.56 4.93
CA LEU A 16 -25.85 3.10 3.58
C LEU A 16 -26.69 2.28 2.62
N THR A 17 -27.32 2.93 1.66
CA THR A 17 -27.88 2.23 0.51
C THR A 17 -26.74 1.68 -0.37
N ILE A 18 -27.01 0.64 -1.18
CA ILE A 18 -26.02 0.08 -2.09
C ILE A 18 -25.39 1.14 -3.02
N PRO A 19 -26.15 2.06 -3.64
CA PRO A 19 -25.55 3.13 -4.44
C PRO A 19 -24.67 4.08 -3.64
N GLN A 20 -25.00 4.35 -2.37
CA GLN A 20 -24.16 5.18 -1.49
C GLN A 20 -22.85 4.45 -1.14
N ALA A 21 -22.92 3.17 -0.77
CA ALA A 21 -21.74 2.36 -0.46
C ALA A 21 -20.79 2.26 -1.67
N ARG A 22 -21.32 2.03 -2.87
CA ARG A 22 -20.52 2.03 -4.11
C ARG A 22 -19.82 3.36 -4.35
N ARG A 23 -20.53 4.48 -4.19
CA ARG A 23 -19.92 5.82 -4.34
C ARG A 23 -18.81 6.07 -3.33
N VAL A 24 -19.00 5.68 -2.07
CA VAL A 24 -17.98 5.79 -1.03
C VAL A 24 -16.75 4.97 -1.39
N ALA A 25 -16.94 3.71 -1.81
CA ALA A 25 -15.84 2.82 -2.19
C ALA A 25 -15.04 3.39 -3.38
N VAL A 26 -15.69 3.86 -4.44
CA VAL A 26 -15.03 4.45 -5.61
C VAL A 26 -14.26 5.72 -5.23
N ARG A 27 -14.84 6.60 -4.39
CA ARG A 27 -14.18 7.83 -3.91
C ARG A 27 -13.01 7.52 -2.99
N ALA A 28 -13.16 6.56 -2.08
CA ALA A 28 -12.07 6.15 -1.18
C ALA A 28 -10.85 5.66 -1.97
N GLN A 29 -11.08 5.02 -3.11
CA GLN A 29 -10.03 4.59 -4.03
C GLN A 29 -9.55 5.69 -5.00
N ARG A 30 -10.10 6.91 -4.92
CA ARG A 30 -9.84 8.02 -5.87
C ARG A 30 -10.05 7.64 -7.34
N LEU A 31 -11.05 6.81 -7.62
CA LEU A 31 -11.41 6.38 -8.99
C LEU A 31 -12.56 7.20 -9.59
N ASP A 32 -13.10 8.17 -8.85
CA ASP A 32 -14.22 9.00 -9.28
C ASP A 32 -13.80 10.16 -10.21
N ARG A 33 -12.53 10.52 -10.22
CA ARG A 33 -11.98 11.59 -11.05
C ARG A 33 -10.45 11.56 -11.12
N PHE A 34 -9.90 12.00 -12.22
CA PHE A 34 -8.47 12.31 -12.32
C PHE A 34 -8.10 13.48 -11.42
N SER A 35 -6.92 13.42 -10.82
CA SER A 35 -6.39 14.50 -10.00
C SER A 35 -5.03 14.98 -10.53
N ASN A 36 -4.71 16.24 -10.26
CA ASN A 36 -3.38 16.82 -10.53
C ASN A 36 -2.39 16.54 -9.38
N GLY A 37 -2.62 15.46 -8.62
CA GLY A 37 -1.74 15.02 -7.54
C GLY A 37 -0.43 14.43 -8.07
N THR A 38 0.48 14.11 -7.13
CA THR A 38 1.75 13.45 -7.44
C THR A 38 1.65 11.95 -7.23
N PRO A 39 2.47 11.13 -7.93
CA PRO A 39 2.55 9.69 -7.69
C PRO A 39 2.85 9.35 -6.22
N LEU A 40 3.75 10.08 -5.56
CA LEU A 40 4.04 9.89 -4.13
C LEU A 40 2.81 10.19 -3.25
N GLY A 41 2.07 11.25 -3.55
CA GLY A 41 0.83 11.59 -2.85
C GLY A 41 -0.26 10.54 -3.01
N LEU A 42 -0.34 9.91 -4.19
CA LEU A 42 -1.25 8.78 -4.41
C LEU A 42 -0.78 7.53 -3.66
N LEU A 43 0.51 7.19 -3.70
CA LEU A 43 1.07 6.07 -2.95
C LEU A 43 0.76 6.18 -1.45
N ARG A 44 0.96 7.37 -0.86
CA ARG A 44 0.58 7.65 0.54
C ARG A 44 -0.90 7.42 0.82
N HIS A 45 -1.76 7.73 -0.13
CA HIS A 45 -3.20 7.51 0.01
C HIS A 45 -3.59 6.03 -0.08
N LEU A 46 -2.96 5.29 -0.98
CA LEU A 46 -3.23 3.86 -1.18
C LEU A 46 -2.55 2.98 -0.12
N GLY A 47 -1.48 3.46 0.51
CA GLY A 47 -0.65 2.76 1.48
C GLY A 47 0.37 1.83 0.86
N ALA A 48 0.00 1.05 -0.15
CA ALA A 48 0.89 0.16 -0.88
C ALA A 48 0.46 0.02 -2.34
N VAL A 49 1.43 -0.23 -3.22
CA VAL A 49 1.18 -0.63 -4.61
C VAL A 49 2.00 -1.87 -4.91
N GLN A 50 1.33 -2.96 -5.28
CA GLN A 50 1.99 -4.21 -5.66
C GLN A 50 2.89 -3.99 -6.87
N ILE A 51 4.11 -4.49 -6.80
CA ILE A 51 5.08 -4.46 -7.90
C ILE A 51 4.84 -5.70 -8.76
N ASP A 52 4.64 -5.47 -10.05
CA ASP A 52 4.49 -6.55 -11.01
C ASP A 52 5.80 -6.81 -11.75
N SER A 53 6.24 -8.05 -11.73
CA SER A 53 7.43 -8.50 -12.48
C SER A 53 7.12 -8.84 -13.93
N VAL A 54 5.86 -9.16 -14.24
CA VAL A 54 5.43 -9.56 -15.59
C VAL A 54 5.25 -8.33 -16.48
N ASN A 55 5.91 -8.31 -17.60
CA ASN A 55 5.91 -7.21 -18.56
C ASN A 55 5.51 -7.71 -19.96
N VAL A 56 4.21 -7.92 -20.19
CA VAL A 56 3.70 -8.30 -21.51
C VAL A 56 3.52 -7.06 -22.40
N VAL A 57 2.76 -6.07 -21.94
CA VAL A 57 2.54 -4.78 -22.62
C VAL A 57 3.11 -3.65 -21.75
N ALA A 58 2.76 -3.66 -20.48
CA ALA A 58 3.31 -2.80 -19.44
C ALA A 58 3.13 -3.50 -18.09
N ARG A 59 4.00 -3.21 -17.12
CA ARG A 59 3.86 -3.75 -15.76
C ARG A 59 2.62 -3.19 -15.09
N ALA A 60 1.83 -4.05 -14.45
CA ALA A 60 0.54 -3.68 -13.87
C ALA A 60 0.62 -2.61 -12.76
N HIS A 61 1.78 -2.43 -12.11
CA HIS A 61 1.96 -1.42 -11.06
C HIS A 61 1.84 0.04 -11.55
N TYR A 62 1.85 0.29 -12.87
CA TYR A 62 1.55 1.62 -13.41
C TYR A 62 0.05 1.93 -13.39
N LEU A 63 -0.81 0.92 -13.48
CA LEU A 63 -2.27 1.10 -13.60
C LEU A 63 -2.90 1.87 -12.43
N PRO A 64 -2.53 1.64 -11.15
CA PRO A 64 -3.01 2.44 -10.04
C PRO A 64 -2.77 3.95 -10.22
N PHE A 65 -1.64 4.32 -10.80
CA PHE A 65 -1.29 5.73 -11.05
C PHE A 65 -2.04 6.28 -12.26
N PHE A 66 -1.99 5.62 -13.39
CA PHE A 66 -2.60 6.08 -14.63
C PHE A 66 -4.13 6.15 -14.59
N SER A 67 -4.76 5.34 -13.75
CA SER A 67 -6.22 5.40 -13.55
C SER A 67 -6.68 6.58 -12.68
N ARG A 68 -5.75 7.31 -12.02
CA ARG A 68 -6.07 8.34 -11.02
C ARG A 68 -5.37 9.67 -11.22
N LEU A 69 -4.26 9.68 -11.96
CA LEU A 69 -3.40 10.84 -12.13
C LEU A 69 -3.09 11.08 -13.59
N ALA A 70 -2.99 12.35 -13.96
CA ALA A 70 -2.35 12.78 -15.21
C ALA A 70 -0.83 12.76 -15.01
N CYS A 71 -0.20 11.57 -15.06
CA CYS A 71 1.24 11.40 -14.89
C CYS A 71 1.82 10.54 -16.01
N THR A 72 3.13 10.64 -16.20
CA THR A 72 3.88 9.83 -17.16
C THR A 72 4.48 8.59 -16.49
N LYS A 73 4.91 7.63 -17.30
CA LYS A 73 5.67 6.47 -16.82
C LYS A 73 6.91 6.89 -16.04
N THR A 74 7.64 7.88 -16.54
CA THR A 74 8.84 8.43 -15.89
C THR A 74 8.54 9.01 -14.50
N ASP A 75 7.37 9.62 -14.30
CA ASP A 75 6.99 10.14 -12.98
C ASP A 75 6.76 9.02 -11.97
N VAL A 76 6.24 7.88 -12.41
CA VAL A 76 6.10 6.68 -11.57
C VAL A 76 7.46 6.02 -11.33
N ASP A 77 8.31 5.89 -12.37
CA ASP A 77 9.65 5.28 -12.26
C ASP A 77 10.53 6.02 -11.23
N ARG A 78 10.39 7.33 -11.12
CA ARG A 78 11.11 8.13 -10.10
C ARG A 78 10.79 7.72 -8.66
N LEU A 79 9.64 7.12 -8.39
CA LEU A 79 9.34 6.60 -7.06
C LEU A 79 10.32 5.50 -6.63
N PHE A 80 10.75 4.66 -7.57
CA PHE A 80 11.67 3.56 -7.29
C PHE A 80 13.12 4.01 -7.08
N GLN A 81 13.45 5.26 -7.43
CA GLN A 81 14.80 5.81 -7.37
C GLN A 81 15.01 6.74 -6.17
N GLY A 82 13.95 7.15 -5.49
CA GLY A 82 14.00 8.16 -4.46
C GLY A 82 14.03 7.60 -3.03
N PRO A 83 14.52 8.39 -2.06
CA PRO A 83 14.59 7.97 -0.66
C PRO A 83 13.21 7.94 0.03
N SER A 84 12.16 8.45 -0.63
CA SER A 84 10.82 8.57 -0.06
C SER A 84 10.01 7.27 -0.13
N THR A 85 10.53 6.26 -0.84
CA THR A 85 9.86 4.98 -1.05
C THR A 85 10.81 3.82 -0.79
N THR A 86 10.25 2.68 -0.48
CA THR A 86 10.97 1.43 -0.26
C THR A 86 10.16 0.27 -0.80
N GLU A 87 10.85 -0.76 -1.25
CA GLU A 87 10.23 -2.02 -1.59
C GLU A 87 10.17 -2.91 -0.36
N TYR A 88 9.06 -3.58 -0.18
CA TYR A 88 8.88 -4.54 0.90
C TYR A 88 7.88 -5.63 0.50
N TRP A 89 8.10 -6.83 1.00
CA TRP A 89 7.21 -7.96 0.82
C TRP A 89 6.03 -7.87 1.81
N ALA A 90 5.04 -7.04 1.49
CA ALA A 90 3.86 -6.83 2.34
C ALA A 90 2.89 -8.02 2.23
N HIS A 91 1.99 -8.00 1.24
CA HIS A 91 1.23 -9.17 0.80
C HIS A 91 1.99 -9.88 -0.34
N GLU A 92 2.50 -9.11 -1.28
CA GLU A 92 3.42 -9.44 -2.36
C GLU A 92 4.48 -8.35 -2.42
N ALA A 93 5.49 -8.47 -3.32
CA ALA A 93 6.44 -7.40 -3.55
C ALA A 93 5.68 -6.09 -3.79
N SER A 94 5.88 -5.11 -2.96
CA SER A 94 5.09 -3.88 -2.93
C SER A 94 5.97 -2.67 -2.74
N LEU A 95 5.59 -1.57 -3.40
CA LEU A 95 6.14 -0.25 -3.14
C LEU A 95 5.37 0.40 -1.99
N LEU A 96 6.08 0.85 -0.98
CA LEU A 96 5.59 1.56 0.19
C LEU A 96 6.25 2.93 0.28
N THR A 97 5.67 3.85 1.06
CA THR A 97 6.46 5.00 1.49
C THR A 97 7.45 4.59 2.59
N THR A 98 8.63 5.21 2.61
CA THR A 98 9.63 4.95 3.65
C THR A 98 9.08 5.25 5.04
N ALA A 99 8.19 6.25 5.16
CA ALA A 99 7.52 6.60 6.42
C ALA A 99 6.60 5.48 6.95
N ASP A 100 6.00 4.67 6.06
CA ASP A 100 5.09 3.58 6.45
C ASP A 100 5.83 2.26 6.73
N ARG A 101 7.16 2.19 6.45
CA ARG A 101 7.97 0.99 6.65
C ARG A 101 7.90 0.47 8.09
N ASP A 102 7.88 1.36 9.06
CA ASP A 102 7.86 1.01 10.49
C ASP A 102 6.56 0.30 10.92
N LEU A 103 5.46 0.49 10.18
CA LEU A 103 4.22 -0.26 10.39
C LEU A 103 4.41 -1.77 10.20
N PHE A 104 5.42 -2.18 9.43
CA PHE A 104 5.77 -3.58 9.18
C PHE A 104 6.91 -4.09 10.07
N ALA A 105 7.44 -3.27 11.00
CA ALA A 105 8.57 -3.64 11.84
C ALA A 105 8.34 -4.92 12.67
N TRP A 106 7.10 -5.16 13.11
CA TRP A 106 6.72 -6.39 13.81
C TRP A 106 6.92 -7.63 12.93
N ARG A 107 6.54 -7.55 11.66
CA ARG A 107 6.69 -8.63 10.67
C ARG A 107 8.16 -8.82 10.27
N MET A 108 8.92 -7.73 10.16
CA MET A 108 10.36 -7.79 9.89
C MET A 108 11.11 -8.49 11.01
N ARG A 109 10.74 -8.25 12.29
CA ARG A 109 11.33 -8.94 13.44
C ARG A 109 10.96 -10.42 13.51
N GLY A 110 9.72 -10.76 13.18
CA GLY A 110 9.22 -12.13 13.16
C GLY A 110 9.25 -12.79 11.78
N TRP A 111 10.18 -12.40 10.90
CA TRP A 111 10.15 -12.83 9.51
C TRP A 111 10.14 -14.36 9.34
N ARG A 112 10.84 -15.10 10.21
CA ARG A 112 10.86 -16.58 10.18
C ARG A 112 9.50 -17.19 10.46
N GLU A 113 8.70 -16.58 11.34
CA GLU A 113 7.36 -17.05 11.71
C GLU A 113 6.30 -16.65 10.69
N HIS A 114 6.56 -15.57 9.94
CA HIS A 114 5.62 -14.97 9.00
C HIS A 114 6.03 -15.14 7.53
N ALA A 115 7.15 -15.83 7.26
CA ALA A 115 7.57 -16.12 5.90
C ALA A 115 6.58 -17.08 5.23
N TRP A 116 6.27 -16.83 3.98
CA TRP A 116 5.44 -17.72 3.18
C TRP A 116 6.21 -19.03 2.93
N GLY A 117 5.58 -20.17 3.18
CA GLY A 117 6.13 -21.52 3.30
C GLY A 117 7.28 -21.99 2.39
N ASN A 118 7.57 -21.32 1.27
CA ASN A 118 8.71 -21.64 0.40
C ASN A 118 9.96 -20.79 0.69
N ASP A 119 9.81 -19.63 1.36
CA ASP A 119 10.93 -18.71 1.60
C ASP A 119 11.90 -19.22 2.68
N LEU A 120 11.44 -20.14 3.53
CA LEU A 120 12.26 -20.73 4.59
C LEU A 120 13.20 -21.84 4.09
N ARG A 121 12.88 -22.48 2.96
CA ARG A 121 13.68 -23.62 2.44
C ARG A 121 15.08 -23.20 1.99
N GLY A 122 15.29 -21.96 1.58
CA GLY A 122 16.60 -21.43 1.21
C GLY A 122 17.38 -20.82 2.36
N ALA A 123 16.73 -20.46 3.48
CA ALA A 123 17.40 -19.79 4.60
C ALA A 123 18.27 -20.74 5.43
N ASP A 124 17.96 -22.03 5.44
CA ASP A 124 18.73 -23.07 6.14
C ASP A 124 19.91 -23.58 5.28
N GLU A 125 19.86 -23.39 3.95
CA GLU A 125 20.90 -23.80 3.02
C GLU A 125 22.08 -22.79 2.96
N TYR A 126 21.86 -21.51 3.34
CA TYR A 126 22.85 -20.45 3.32
C TYR A 126 22.86 -19.72 4.67
N PRO A 127 23.40 -20.34 5.74
CA PRO A 127 23.66 -19.61 6.99
C PRO A 127 24.76 -18.60 6.73
N GLY A 128 24.41 -17.28 6.68
CA GLY A 128 25.33 -16.17 6.57
C GLY A 128 26.17 -15.96 7.83
#